data_1faafe97d4f0c0d85846e31cfb10e7bd
#
_entry.id   1faafe97d4f0c0d85846e31cfb10e7bd
#
_cell.length_a   1.000
_cell.length_b   1.000
_cell.length_c   1.000
_cell.angle_alpha   90.00
_cell.angle_beta   90.00
_cell.angle_gamma   90.00
#
_symmetry.space_group_name_H-M   'P 1'
#
loop_
_entity.id
_entity.type
_entity.pdbx_description
1 polymer ?
#
loop_
_entity_poly.entity_id
_entity_poly.type
_entity_poly.pdbx_seq_one_letter_code
_entity_poly.pdbx_strand_id
1 'polypeptide(L)'
;MNSNIKLFAFGLLVSAASLASAQQVLLNVSYDVAREFYKDIDAAFVPYYKAKTGKDVKVEQSHAGSSAQARAVADGLDADVVTMNTTTDIEFLAEKGVVAKDWQKRFPHNAAPTTSTMLFLVREGNPKGIKDWDDLIRPGVQVVVVNPKTGGNGRYAYLAAWGYVRKKGGTDAQAFDFVQKLYKNVPVLARGGRDATTAFLQRNIGDVLITFESEVESVNREFGANKVDVVYPSFSIVAENPVAVVERTVAKKGTADLAKTYLDFLYTPEAQEIAAKHYIRPSSDAVLKKYADKFKPIKLFTVEELFGSLSQAQKVHFNDGGQFDKLYTVK
;
A
#
# COMPACT_ATOMS: atom_id res chain seq x y z
N MET A 1 55.86 51.14 54.02
CA MET A 1 55.24 51.41 52.71
C MET A 1 55.07 50.06 52.03
N ASN A 2 53.88 49.43 52.20
CA ASN A 2 53.56 48.11 51.70
C ASN A 2 52.45 48.24 50.70
N SER A 3 52.78 47.90 49.44
CA SER A 3 51.83 47.93 48.34
C SER A 3 51.22 46.53 48.16
N ASN A 4 49.91 46.40 48.39
CA ASN A 4 49.13 45.20 48.18
C ASN A 4 48.60 45.16 46.77
N ILE A 5 49.12 44.25 45.93
CA ILE A 5 48.61 43.91 44.59
C ILE A 5 47.51 42.81 44.76
N LYS A 6 46.25 43.15 44.54
CA LYS A 6 45.17 42.18 44.44
C LYS A 6 45.05 41.66 43.02
N LEU A 7 45.39 40.38 42.82
CA LEU A 7 45.12 39.66 41.56
C LEU A 7 43.60 39.31 41.50
N PHE A 8 42.93 39.86 40.49
CA PHE A 8 41.56 39.44 40.11
C PHE A 8 41.66 38.29 39.12
N ALA A 9 41.33 37.08 39.54
CA ALA A 9 41.15 35.94 38.66
C ALA A 9 39.78 36.06 37.99
N PHE A 10 39.80 36.30 36.67
CA PHE A 10 38.59 36.31 35.81
C PHE A 10 38.31 34.87 35.37
N GLY A 11 37.36 34.20 36.03
CA GLY A 11 36.92 32.87 35.64
C GLY A 11 36.01 32.97 34.42
N LEU A 12 36.51 32.48 33.23
CA LEU A 12 35.66 32.27 32.06
C LEU A 12 34.71 31.06 32.28
N LEU A 13 33.45 31.36 32.58
CA LEU A 13 32.36 30.36 32.50
C LEU A 13 32.04 30.13 31.04
N VAL A 14 32.55 29.04 30.45
CA VAL A 14 32.10 28.55 29.16
C VAL A 14 30.75 27.87 29.38
N SER A 15 29.66 28.60 29.13
CA SER A 15 28.30 28.03 29.05
C SER A 15 28.25 27.14 27.82
N ALA A 16 28.35 25.84 28.00
CA ALA A 16 27.96 24.88 26.99
C ALA A 16 26.44 24.96 26.75
N ALA A 17 26.03 25.81 25.82
CA ALA A 17 24.67 25.81 25.33
C ALA A 17 24.44 24.46 24.63
N SER A 18 23.76 23.54 25.32
CA SER A 18 23.21 22.35 24.70
C SER A 18 22.20 22.82 23.65
N LEU A 19 22.59 22.81 22.38
CA LEU A 19 21.67 22.98 21.27
C LEU A 19 20.68 21.81 21.35
N ALA A 20 19.55 22.02 21.99
CA ALA A 20 18.43 21.13 21.92
C ALA A 20 18.08 21.03 20.42
N SER A 21 18.53 19.98 19.76
CA SER A 21 18.14 19.69 18.38
C SER A 21 16.61 19.55 18.38
N ALA A 22 15.92 20.45 17.70
CA ALA A 22 14.48 20.35 17.55
C ALA A 22 14.15 18.96 17.00
N GLN A 23 13.19 18.28 17.62
CA GLN A 23 12.73 16.97 17.18
C GLN A 23 12.29 17.06 15.73
N GLN A 24 12.91 16.27 14.85
CA GLN A 24 12.52 16.21 13.44
C GLN A 24 11.15 15.51 13.33
N VAL A 25 10.29 16.02 12.43
CA VAL A 25 8.99 15.42 12.12
C VAL A 25 9.00 14.94 10.67
N LEU A 26 8.67 13.67 10.48
CA LEU A 26 8.48 13.05 9.17
C LEU A 26 6.99 12.78 8.99
N LEU A 27 6.40 13.20 7.86
CA LEU A 27 5.04 12.82 7.47
C LEU A 27 5.08 11.74 6.40
N ASN A 28 4.58 10.56 6.75
CA ASN A 28 4.29 9.48 5.80
C ASN A 28 2.85 9.56 5.32
N VAL A 29 2.65 9.70 4.01
CA VAL A 29 1.34 9.70 3.37
C VAL A 29 1.12 8.36 2.67
N SER A 30 0.08 7.63 3.10
CA SER A 30 -0.13 6.23 2.73
C SER A 30 -1.60 5.90 2.43
N TYR A 31 -1.84 4.70 1.93
CA TYR A 31 -3.19 4.20 1.67
C TYR A 31 -3.87 3.67 2.96
N ASP A 32 -5.20 3.60 2.94
CA ASP A 32 -6.04 3.43 4.13
C ASP A 32 -5.83 2.10 4.88
N VAL A 33 -5.72 0.99 4.16
CA VAL A 33 -5.58 -0.34 4.78
C VAL A 33 -4.19 -0.60 5.39
N ALA A 34 -3.19 0.22 5.06
CA ALA A 34 -1.84 0.10 5.62
C ALA A 34 -1.65 0.81 6.98
N ARG A 35 -2.69 1.42 7.53
CA ARG A 35 -2.61 2.21 8.76
C ARG A 35 -1.94 1.48 9.92
N GLU A 36 -2.40 0.27 10.24
CA GLU A 36 -1.86 -0.49 11.36
C GLU A 36 -0.45 -1.01 11.09
N PHE A 37 -0.16 -1.36 9.84
CA PHE A 37 1.19 -1.72 9.42
C PHE A 37 2.19 -0.59 9.65
N TYR A 38 1.89 0.62 9.16
CA TYR A 38 2.78 1.76 9.34
C TYR A 38 2.86 2.24 10.79
N LYS A 39 1.83 2.04 11.61
CA LYS A 39 1.92 2.29 13.05
C LYS A 39 2.98 1.39 13.72
N ASP A 40 3.03 0.11 13.36
CA ASP A 40 4.04 -0.81 13.90
C ASP A 40 5.43 -0.52 13.30
N ILE A 41 5.52 -0.15 12.02
CA ILE A 41 6.76 0.33 11.38
C ILE A 41 7.32 1.55 12.12
N ASP A 42 6.49 2.54 12.42
CA ASP A 42 6.94 3.77 13.09
C ASP A 42 7.41 3.50 14.51
N ALA A 43 6.72 2.60 15.23
CA ALA A 43 7.13 2.16 16.56
C ALA A 43 8.53 1.51 16.57
N ALA A 44 8.86 0.76 15.51
CA ALA A 44 10.17 0.15 15.33
C ALA A 44 11.22 1.14 14.77
N PHE A 45 10.80 2.03 13.87
CA PHE A 45 11.69 3.01 13.24
C PHE A 45 12.25 4.04 14.23
N VAL A 46 11.43 4.57 15.14
CA VAL A 46 11.84 5.63 16.07
C VAL A 46 13.09 5.22 16.90
N PRO A 47 13.12 4.08 17.59
CA PRO A 47 14.32 3.65 18.31
C PRO A 47 15.49 3.30 17.37
N TYR A 48 15.22 2.72 16.19
CA TYR A 48 16.23 2.46 15.18
C TYR A 48 16.93 3.75 14.72
N TYR A 49 16.15 4.80 14.40
CA TYR A 49 16.68 6.08 13.98
C TYR A 49 17.52 6.74 15.09
N LYS A 50 17.02 6.71 16.32
CA LYS A 50 17.74 7.21 17.51
C LYS A 50 19.07 6.51 17.71
N ALA A 51 19.09 5.19 17.62
CA ALA A 51 20.32 4.39 17.75
C ALA A 51 21.33 4.70 16.64
N LYS A 52 20.83 4.89 15.40
CA LYS A 52 21.67 5.15 14.23
C LYS A 52 22.25 6.56 14.18
N THR A 53 21.49 7.57 14.62
CA THR A 53 21.83 8.99 14.41
C THR A 53 22.04 9.80 15.67
N GLY A 54 21.64 9.30 16.83
CA GLY A 54 21.58 10.03 18.09
C GLY A 54 20.42 11.04 18.18
N LYS A 55 19.61 11.21 17.13
CA LYS A 55 18.56 12.21 17.04
C LYS A 55 17.17 11.62 17.36
N ASP A 56 16.31 12.44 17.95
CA ASP A 56 14.91 12.10 18.15
C ASP A 56 14.10 12.44 16.89
N VAL A 57 13.12 11.59 16.57
CA VAL A 57 12.20 11.78 15.45
C VAL A 57 10.76 11.52 15.92
N LYS A 58 9.81 12.26 15.35
CA LYS A 58 8.39 11.94 15.38
C LYS A 58 7.96 11.56 13.97
N VAL A 59 7.25 10.45 13.82
CA VAL A 59 6.62 10.09 12.56
C VAL A 59 5.12 10.37 12.67
N GLU A 60 4.60 11.09 11.70
CA GLU A 60 3.17 11.38 11.52
C GLU A 60 2.66 10.65 10.28
N GLN A 61 1.37 10.31 10.28
CA GLN A 61 0.76 9.56 9.21
C GLN A 61 -0.51 10.23 8.70
N SER A 62 -0.72 10.13 7.38
CA SER A 62 -1.99 10.46 6.73
C SER A 62 -2.45 9.25 5.89
N HIS A 63 -3.69 8.80 6.09
CA HIS A 63 -4.24 7.62 5.43
C HIS A 63 -5.60 7.92 4.81
N ALA A 64 -5.72 7.60 3.51
CA ALA A 64 -6.98 7.60 2.75
C ALA A 64 -6.84 6.69 1.51
N GLY A 65 -7.78 6.72 0.58
CA GLY A 65 -7.58 6.03 -0.70
C GLY A 65 -6.32 6.51 -1.40
N SER A 66 -5.49 5.57 -1.91
CA SER A 66 -4.14 5.85 -2.44
C SER A 66 -4.11 7.02 -3.44
N SER A 67 -4.99 6.99 -4.45
CA SER A 67 -5.07 8.08 -5.44
C SER A 67 -5.57 9.41 -4.87
N ALA A 68 -6.37 9.40 -3.79
CA ALA A 68 -6.76 10.62 -3.09
C ALA A 68 -5.57 11.23 -2.34
N GLN A 69 -4.77 10.38 -1.70
CA GLN A 69 -3.53 10.81 -1.03
C GLN A 69 -2.51 11.37 -2.03
N ALA A 70 -2.31 10.70 -3.17
CA ALA A 70 -1.43 11.22 -4.22
C ALA A 70 -1.87 12.63 -4.70
N ARG A 71 -3.17 12.84 -4.90
CA ARG A 71 -3.69 14.18 -5.24
C ARG A 71 -3.44 15.19 -4.12
N ALA A 72 -3.71 14.85 -2.86
CA ALA A 72 -3.46 15.74 -1.73
C ALA A 72 -1.99 16.18 -1.66
N VAL A 73 -1.04 15.26 -1.90
CA VAL A 73 0.39 15.58 -1.95
C VAL A 73 0.73 16.47 -3.15
N ALA A 74 0.16 16.20 -4.33
CA ALA A 74 0.34 17.06 -5.50
C ALA A 74 -0.17 18.48 -5.25
N ASP A 75 -1.31 18.61 -4.54
CA ASP A 75 -1.99 19.86 -4.21
C ASP A 75 -1.34 20.61 -3.03
N GLY A 76 -0.31 20.04 -2.39
CA GLY A 76 0.50 20.75 -1.39
C GLY A 76 0.51 20.19 0.01
N LEU A 77 -0.02 18.99 0.25
CA LEU A 77 0.21 18.31 1.54
C LEU A 77 1.72 18.06 1.72
N ASP A 78 2.29 18.60 2.79
CA ASP A 78 3.74 18.62 3.07
C ASP A 78 4.26 17.22 3.54
N ALA A 79 4.00 16.17 2.75
CA ALA A 79 4.53 14.83 2.97
C ALA A 79 6.03 14.77 2.75
N ASP A 80 6.77 14.07 3.61
CA ASP A 80 8.20 13.78 3.42
C ASP A 80 8.38 12.54 2.55
N VAL A 81 7.52 11.54 2.74
CA VAL A 81 7.50 10.29 1.97
C VAL A 81 6.07 9.92 1.59
N VAL A 82 5.96 9.21 0.49
CA VAL A 82 4.72 8.57 0.06
C VAL A 82 4.92 7.06 0.00
N THR A 83 3.94 6.31 0.50
CA THR A 83 3.93 4.85 0.50
C THR A 83 2.57 4.40 -0.04
N MET A 84 2.52 4.09 -1.34
CA MET A 84 1.28 3.88 -2.08
C MET A 84 1.03 2.39 -2.35
N ASN A 85 -0.15 2.04 -2.80
CA ASN A 85 -0.49 0.67 -3.20
C ASN A 85 -0.58 0.50 -4.72
N THR A 86 -0.10 1.48 -5.48
CA THR A 86 -0.06 1.41 -6.95
C THR A 86 1.01 2.35 -7.51
N THR A 87 1.76 1.88 -8.49
CA THR A 87 2.81 2.64 -9.17
C THR A 87 2.27 3.87 -9.88
N THR A 88 1.04 3.82 -10.41
CA THR A 88 0.42 4.96 -11.10
C THR A 88 0.23 6.18 -10.21
N ASP A 89 0.08 6.02 -8.90
CA ASP A 89 -0.06 7.14 -7.98
C ASP A 89 1.29 7.86 -7.78
N ILE A 90 2.41 7.12 -7.76
CA ILE A 90 3.75 7.73 -7.71
C ILE A 90 4.15 8.29 -9.08
N GLU A 91 3.80 7.62 -10.19
CA GLU A 91 3.99 8.14 -11.54
C GLU A 91 3.28 9.49 -11.71
N PHE A 92 2.04 9.61 -11.23
CA PHE A 92 1.31 10.88 -11.21
C PHE A 92 2.07 11.98 -10.44
N LEU A 93 2.64 11.66 -9.27
CA LEU A 93 3.46 12.61 -8.50
C LEU A 93 4.76 12.98 -9.23
N ALA A 94 5.37 12.04 -9.94
CA ALA A 94 6.57 12.28 -10.75
C ALA A 94 6.27 13.17 -11.96
N GLU A 95 5.12 12.98 -12.63
CA GLU A 95 4.65 13.87 -13.70
C GLU A 95 4.41 15.30 -13.20
N LYS A 96 3.96 15.47 -11.95
CA LYS A 96 3.80 16.76 -11.29
C LYS A 96 5.11 17.36 -10.75
N GLY A 97 6.24 16.66 -10.89
CA GLY A 97 7.53 17.10 -10.37
C GLY A 97 7.63 17.11 -8.84
N VAL A 98 6.78 16.35 -8.16
CA VAL A 98 6.72 16.25 -6.69
C VAL A 98 7.69 15.21 -6.16
N VAL A 99 7.84 14.10 -6.88
CA VAL A 99 8.84 13.06 -6.65
C VAL A 99 9.76 12.94 -7.86
N ALA A 100 10.92 12.31 -7.67
CA ALA A 100 11.89 12.13 -8.73
C ALA A 100 11.35 11.27 -9.88
N LYS A 101 11.69 11.60 -11.14
CA LYS A 101 11.26 10.82 -12.32
C LYS A 101 11.83 9.40 -12.33
N ASP A 102 13.00 9.21 -11.74
CA ASP A 102 13.71 7.94 -11.61
C ASP A 102 13.41 7.21 -10.29
N TRP A 103 12.30 7.55 -9.62
CA TRP A 103 11.92 7.07 -8.30
C TRP A 103 12.04 5.54 -8.13
N GLN A 104 11.68 4.75 -9.17
CA GLN A 104 11.76 3.29 -9.16
C GLN A 104 13.19 2.75 -8.98
N LYS A 105 14.20 3.55 -9.36
CA LYS A 105 15.62 3.18 -9.26
C LYS A 105 16.27 3.61 -7.95
N ARG A 106 15.54 4.36 -7.12
CA ARG A 106 16.04 4.94 -5.87
C ARG A 106 16.11 3.95 -4.72
N PHE A 107 15.33 2.87 -4.78
CA PHE A 107 15.28 1.80 -3.79
C PHE A 107 15.21 0.44 -4.46
N PRO A 108 15.57 -0.66 -3.74
CA PRO A 108 15.49 -2.02 -4.28
C PRO A 108 14.07 -2.41 -4.74
N HIS A 109 13.96 -3.42 -5.59
CA HIS A 109 12.69 -4.01 -6.03
C HIS A 109 11.74 -2.97 -6.64
N ASN A 110 12.21 -2.13 -7.57
CA ASN A 110 11.43 -1.03 -8.18
C ASN A 110 10.87 -0.04 -7.16
N ALA A 111 11.60 0.21 -6.06
CA ALA A 111 11.13 0.97 -4.91
C ALA A 111 9.85 0.39 -4.26
N ALA A 112 9.68 -0.94 -4.30
CA ALA A 112 8.57 -1.65 -3.67
C ALA A 112 9.10 -2.59 -2.56
N PRO A 113 9.18 -2.14 -1.30
CA PRO A 113 9.67 -2.95 -0.18
C PRO A 113 8.76 -4.15 0.13
N THR A 114 7.52 -4.09 -0.31
CA THR A 114 6.54 -5.15 -0.12
C THR A 114 5.61 -5.29 -1.32
N THR A 115 4.94 -6.43 -1.39
CA THR A 115 3.89 -6.69 -2.38
C THR A 115 2.63 -7.21 -1.69
N SER A 116 1.55 -7.31 -2.45
CA SER A 116 0.33 -8.00 -2.05
C SER A 116 -0.23 -8.75 -3.27
N THR A 117 -1.35 -9.43 -3.07
CA THR A 117 -2.11 -10.05 -4.16
C THR A 117 -3.59 -10.00 -3.85
N MET A 118 -4.44 -10.26 -4.84
CA MET A 118 -5.89 -10.30 -4.67
C MET A 118 -6.35 -11.69 -4.23
N LEU A 119 -7.16 -11.72 -3.18
CA LEU A 119 -7.80 -12.91 -2.62
C LEU A 119 -9.31 -12.72 -2.55
N PHE A 120 -10.02 -13.79 -2.18
CA PHE A 120 -11.43 -13.73 -1.85
C PHE A 120 -11.64 -13.99 -0.36
N LEU A 121 -12.28 -13.05 0.32
CA LEU A 121 -12.86 -13.31 1.62
C LEU A 121 -14.31 -13.74 1.39
N VAL A 122 -14.68 -14.91 1.89
CA VAL A 122 -16.03 -15.44 1.77
C VAL A 122 -16.66 -15.59 3.16
N ARG A 123 -17.97 -15.72 3.22
CA ARG A 123 -18.69 -15.96 4.49
C ARG A 123 -18.16 -17.21 5.17
N GLU A 124 -18.19 -17.22 6.51
CA GLU A 124 -17.83 -18.39 7.33
C GLU A 124 -18.51 -19.67 6.82
N GLY A 125 -17.73 -20.75 6.68
CA GLY A 125 -18.19 -22.01 6.11
C GLY A 125 -18.37 -22.02 4.59
N ASN A 126 -18.06 -20.91 3.90
CA ASN A 126 -18.14 -20.78 2.44
C ASN A 126 -19.44 -21.33 1.84
N PRO A 127 -20.64 -20.84 2.23
CA PRO A 127 -21.94 -21.44 1.87
C PRO A 127 -22.22 -21.43 0.36
N LYS A 128 -21.54 -20.57 -0.41
CA LYS A 128 -21.65 -20.52 -1.87
C LYS A 128 -20.64 -21.46 -2.56
N GLY A 129 -19.76 -22.13 -1.83
CA GLY A 129 -18.75 -23.03 -2.38
C GLY A 129 -17.79 -22.35 -3.36
N ILE A 130 -17.36 -21.13 -3.07
CA ILE A 130 -16.45 -20.35 -3.89
C ILE A 130 -15.05 -20.97 -3.80
N LYS A 131 -14.43 -21.25 -4.95
CA LYS A 131 -13.08 -21.84 -5.05
C LYS A 131 -12.16 -21.07 -5.95
N ASP A 132 -12.69 -20.43 -7.00
CA ASP A 132 -11.93 -19.72 -8.01
C ASP A 132 -12.76 -18.61 -8.67
N TRP A 133 -12.16 -17.85 -9.56
CA TRP A 133 -12.77 -16.75 -10.30
C TRP A 133 -14.05 -17.15 -11.05
N ASP A 134 -14.11 -18.36 -11.64
CA ASP A 134 -15.29 -18.84 -12.37
C ASP A 134 -16.54 -18.92 -11.47
N ASP A 135 -16.37 -19.10 -10.17
CA ASP A 135 -17.48 -19.13 -9.23
C ASP A 135 -18.12 -17.75 -9.01
N LEU A 136 -17.36 -16.67 -9.24
CA LEU A 136 -17.81 -15.29 -9.02
C LEU A 136 -18.81 -14.81 -10.08
N ILE A 137 -18.88 -15.49 -11.22
CA ILE A 137 -19.80 -15.16 -12.32
C ILE A 137 -21.08 -16.01 -12.29
N ARG A 138 -21.23 -16.92 -11.31
CA ARG A 138 -22.42 -17.76 -11.17
C ARG A 138 -23.64 -16.92 -10.80
N PRO A 139 -24.85 -17.25 -11.32
CA PRO A 139 -26.09 -16.62 -10.86
C PRO A 139 -26.28 -16.76 -9.34
N GLY A 140 -26.71 -15.68 -8.69
CA GLY A 140 -26.99 -15.65 -7.25
C GLY A 140 -25.75 -15.56 -6.35
N VAL A 141 -24.56 -15.36 -6.91
CA VAL A 141 -23.35 -14.95 -6.17
C VAL A 141 -23.26 -13.44 -6.21
N GLN A 142 -23.05 -12.80 -5.07
CA GLN A 142 -22.87 -11.35 -4.97
C GLN A 142 -21.42 -11.02 -4.55
N VAL A 143 -20.78 -10.15 -5.31
CA VAL A 143 -19.36 -9.79 -5.13
C VAL A 143 -19.24 -8.33 -4.68
N VAL A 144 -18.52 -8.10 -3.58
CA VAL A 144 -18.11 -6.75 -3.15
C VAL A 144 -16.73 -6.47 -3.69
N VAL A 145 -16.56 -5.31 -4.30
CA VAL A 145 -15.28 -4.88 -4.86
C VAL A 145 -15.15 -3.35 -4.78
N VAL A 146 -13.92 -2.87 -4.69
CA VAL A 146 -13.63 -1.43 -4.75
C VAL A 146 -13.81 -0.92 -6.18
N ASN A 147 -14.30 0.31 -6.32
CA ASN A 147 -14.42 0.97 -7.62
C ASN A 147 -13.01 1.24 -8.21
N PRO A 148 -12.68 0.70 -9.40
CA PRO A 148 -11.39 0.92 -10.05
C PRO A 148 -11.08 2.40 -10.37
N LYS A 149 -12.11 3.23 -10.50
CA LYS A 149 -11.93 4.68 -10.72
C LYS A 149 -11.45 5.43 -9.47
N THR A 150 -11.64 4.86 -8.27
CA THR A 150 -11.33 5.55 -7.00
C THR A 150 -10.19 4.93 -6.20
N GLY A 151 -9.84 3.66 -6.44
CA GLY A 151 -8.85 2.97 -5.62
C GLY A 151 -8.03 1.92 -6.35
N GLY A 152 -6.74 1.81 -5.95
CA GLY A 152 -5.82 0.81 -6.48
C GLY A 152 -6.29 -0.63 -6.27
N ASN A 153 -6.91 -0.91 -5.09
CA ASN A 153 -7.51 -2.22 -4.81
C ASN A 153 -8.49 -2.65 -5.94
N GLY A 154 -9.39 -1.74 -6.35
CA GLY A 154 -10.34 -2.02 -7.42
C GLY A 154 -9.66 -2.25 -8.78
N ARG A 155 -8.59 -1.49 -9.08
CA ARG A 155 -7.81 -1.71 -10.32
C ARG A 155 -7.18 -3.09 -10.33
N TYR A 156 -6.52 -3.49 -9.25
CA TYR A 156 -5.91 -4.81 -9.15
C TYR A 156 -6.94 -5.94 -9.15
N ALA A 157 -8.10 -5.77 -8.51
CA ALA A 157 -9.19 -6.76 -8.56
C ALA A 157 -9.70 -6.96 -10.00
N TYR A 158 -9.91 -5.88 -10.74
CA TYR A 158 -10.31 -5.91 -12.15
C TYR A 158 -9.24 -6.57 -13.01
N LEU A 159 -7.96 -6.14 -12.89
CA LEU A 159 -6.86 -6.69 -13.68
C LEU A 159 -6.58 -8.15 -13.34
N ALA A 160 -6.77 -8.56 -12.08
CA ALA A 160 -6.65 -9.96 -11.67
C ALA A 160 -7.71 -10.84 -12.34
N ALA A 161 -8.98 -10.37 -12.37
CA ALA A 161 -10.07 -11.07 -13.06
C ALA A 161 -9.83 -11.18 -14.59
N TRP A 162 -9.36 -10.10 -15.22
CA TRP A 162 -8.99 -10.08 -16.63
C TRP A 162 -7.83 -11.03 -16.90
N GLY A 163 -6.76 -10.93 -16.10
CA GLY A 163 -5.57 -11.73 -16.22
C GLY A 163 -5.80 -13.22 -15.97
N TYR A 164 -6.74 -13.59 -15.12
CA TYR A 164 -7.15 -14.96 -14.92
C TYR A 164 -7.58 -15.63 -16.25
N VAL A 165 -8.42 -14.96 -17.02
CA VAL A 165 -8.87 -15.47 -18.33
C VAL A 165 -7.69 -15.57 -19.30
N ARG A 166 -6.83 -14.54 -19.33
CA ARG A 166 -5.64 -14.51 -20.19
C ARG A 166 -4.65 -15.62 -19.84
N LYS A 167 -4.41 -15.88 -18.55
CA LYS A 167 -3.52 -16.96 -18.08
C LYS A 167 -4.06 -18.36 -18.36
N LYS A 168 -5.36 -18.50 -18.56
CA LYS A 168 -6.01 -19.74 -19.03
C LYS A 168 -6.02 -19.86 -20.57
N GLY A 169 -5.37 -18.96 -21.28
CA GLY A 169 -5.28 -18.98 -22.75
C GLY A 169 -6.44 -18.27 -23.46
N GLY A 170 -7.30 -17.56 -22.73
CA GLY A 170 -8.39 -16.79 -23.32
C GLY A 170 -7.92 -15.50 -24.01
N THR A 171 -8.77 -14.95 -24.85
CA THR A 171 -8.58 -13.67 -25.55
C THR A 171 -9.00 -12.47 -24.69
N ASP A 172 -8.65 -11.25 -25.11
CA ASP A 172 -9.11 -10.03 -24.45
C ASP A 172 -10.64 -9.85 -24.54
N ALA A 173 -11.27 -10.30 -25.63
CA ALA A 173 -12.73 -10.30 -25.75
C ALA A 173 -13.37 -11.23 -24.71
N GLN A 174 -12.83 -12.43 -24.52
CA GLN A 174 -13.29 -13.36 -23.50
C GLN A 174 -13.05 -12.82 -22.08
N ALA A 175 -11.92 -12.15 -21.85
CA ALA A 175 -11.65 -11.49 -20.57
C ALA A 175 -12.63 -10.35 -20.29
N PHE A 176 -12.98 -9.55 -21.31
CA PHE A 176 -14.00 -8.51 -21.19
C PHE A 176 -15.35 -9.10 -20.80
N ASP A 177 -15.83 -10.13 -21.52
CA ASP A 177 -17.10 -10.80 -21.23
C ASP A 177 -17.13 -11.40 -19.82
N PHE A 178 -16.02 -11.98 -19.38
CA PHE A 178 -15.88 -12.52 -18.03
C PHE A 178 -16.00 -11.44 -16.97
N VAL A 179 -15.23 -10.36 -17.11
CA VAL A 179 -15.27 -9.23 -16.18
C VAL A 179 -16.64 -8.55 -16.19
N GLN A 180 -17.29 -8.43 -17.35
CA GLN A 180 -18.67 -7.91 -17.43
C GLN A 180 -19.65 -8.78 -16.63
N LYS A 181 -19.56 -10.11 -16.73
CA LYS A 181 -20.38 -11.03 -15.91
C LYS A 181 -20.09 -10.88 -14.42
N LEU A 182 -18.81 -10.75 -14.04
CA LEU A 182 -18.43 -10.52 -12.65
C LEU A 182 -19.06 -9.22 -12.12
N TYR A 183 -18.91 -8.12 -12.86
CA TYR A 183 -19.44 -6.81 -12.43
C TYR A 183 -20.97 -6.73 -12.44
N LYS A 184 -21.69 -7.58 -13.20
CA LYS A 184 -23.13 -7.76 -13.05
C LYS A 184 -23.53 -8.33 -11.70
N ASN A 185 -22.64 -9.08 -11.06
CA ASN A 185 -22.83 -9.65 -9.73
C ASN A 185 -22.36 -8.72 -8.60
N VAL A 186 -21.96 -7.48 -8.92
CA VAL A 186 -21.47 -6.48 -7.94
C VAL A 186 -22.62 -5.55 -7.53
N PRO A 187 -23.24 -5.74 -6.35
CA PRO A 187 -24.32 -4.88 -5.87
C PRO A 187 -23.84 -3.50 -5.43
N VAL A 188 -22.57 -3.40 -5.01
CA VAL A 188 -21.99 -2.16 -4.49
C VAL A 188 -20.52 -2.03 -4.93
N LEU A 189 -20.19 -0.90 -5.55
CA LEU A 189 -18.82 -0.47 -5.78
C LEU A 189 -18.36 0.41 -4.62
N ALA A 190 -17.52 -0.15 -3.74
CA ALA A 190 -16.99 0.56 -2.57
C ALA A 190 -15.98 1.65 -2.98
N ARG A 191 -15.84 2.70 -2.17
CA ARG A 191 -14.93 3.81 -2.47
C ARG A 191 -13.46 3.47 -2.21
N GLY A 192 -13.21 2.52 -1.27
CA GLY A 192 -11.87 2.08 -0.86
C GLY A 192 -11.95 0.75 -0.12
N GLY A 193 -10.79 0.17 0.24
CA GLY A 193 -10.71 -1.15 0.87
C GLY A 193 -11.52 -1.24 2.17
N ARG A 194 -11.36 -0.27 3.06
CA ARG A 194 -12.09 -0.25 4.34
C ARG A 194 -13.61 -0.10 4.17
N ASP A 195 -14.07 0.69 3.18
CA ASP A 195 -15.49 0.79 2.85
C ASP A 195 -16.03 -0.55 2.32
N ALA A 196 -15.25 -1.26 1.50
CA ALA A 196 -15.60 -2.59 1.01
C ALA A 196 -15.70 -3.61 2.16
N THR A 197 -14.74 -3.62 3.06
CA THR A 197 -14.74 -4.49 4.26
C THR A 197 -15.94 -4.16 5.16
N THR A 198 -16.25 -2.89 5.39
CA THR A 198 -17.43 -2.46 6.13
C THR A 198 -18.73 -2.91 5.46
N ALA A 199 -18.85 -2.75 4.13
CA ALA A 199 -20.01 -3.22 3.38
C ALA A 199 -20.18 -4.73 3.52
N PHE A 200 -19.11 -5.48 3.38
CA PHE A 200 -19.11 -6.93 3.50
C PHE A 200 -19.42 -7.38 4.93
N LEU A 201 -18.65 -6.98 5.93
CA LEU A 201 -18.72 -7.56 7.28
C LEU A 201 -19.79 -6.92 8.18
N GLN A 202 -19.96 -5.60 8.15
CA GLN A 202 -20.89 -4.91 9.05
C GLN A 202 -22.29 -4.77 8.46
N ARG A 203 -22.38 -4.47 7.15
CA ARG A 203 -23.67 -4.30 6.46
C ARG A 203 -24.18 -5.59 5.85
N ASN A 204 -23.39 -6.67 5.96
CA ASN A 204 -23.71 -8.01 5.45
C ASN A 204 -24.08 -8.04 3.95
N ILE A 205 -23.41 -7.21 3.14
CA ILE A 205 -23.61 -7.12 1.69
C ILE A 205 -22.68 -8.11 1.00
N GLY A 206 -23.20 -8.89 0.05
CA GLY A 206 -22.42 -9.81 -0.79
C GLY A 206 -22.03 -11.13 -0.13
N ASP A 207 -21.64 -12.08 -0.93
CA ASP A 207 -21.17 -13.40 -0.55
C ASP A 207 -19.63 -13.48 -0.52
N VAL A 208 -18.99 -12.63 -1.34
CA VAL A 208 -17.54 -12.60 -1.58
C VAL A 208 -17.05 -11.15 -1.56
N LEU A 209 -15.94 -10.90 -0.89
CA LEU A 209 -15.16 -9.67 -1.01
C LEU A 209 -13.84 -9.97 -1.74
N ILE A 210 -13.60 -9.34 -2.90
CA ILE A 210 -12.29 -9.37 -3.56
C ILE A 210 -11.44 -8.26 -2.95
N THR A 211 -10.33 -8.63 -2.31
CA THR A 211 -9.47 -7.66 -1.63
C THR A 211 -8.02 -8.11 -1.55
N PHE A 212 -7.14 -7.27 -1.01
CA PHE A 212 -5.75 -7.63 -0.79
C PHE A 212 -5.58 -8.69 0.31
N GLU A 213 -4.56 -9.52 0.16
CA GLU A 213 -4.19 -10.53 1.16
C GLU A 213 -4.03 -9.94 2.57
N SER A 214 -3.52 -8.72 2.69
CA SER A 214 -3.39 -8.01 3.97
C SER A 214 -4.71 -7.72 4.69
N GLU A 215 -5.85 -7.74 3.99
CA GLU A 215 -7.16 -7.57 4.62
C GLU A 215 -7.52 -8.70 5.58
N VAL A 216 -6.97 -9.89 5.38
CA VAL A 216 -7.16 -11.04 6.28
C VAL A 216 -6.82 -10.66 7.72
N GLU A 217 -5.67 -10.03 7.92
CA GLU A 217 -5.24 -9.61 9.25
C GLU A 217 -6.10 -8.47 9.80
N SER A 218 -6.45 -7.50 8.96
CA SER A 218 -7.32 -6.38 9.35
C SER A 218 -8.69 -6.90 9.82
N VAL A 219 -9.25 -7.87 9.10
CA VAL A 219 -10.51 -8.53 9.46
C VAL A 219 -10.38 -9.28 10.79
N ASN A 220 -9.31 -10.06 10.97
CA ASN A 220 -9.09 -10.82 12.19
C ASN A 220 -8.93 -9.91 13.43
N ARG A 221 -8.24 -8.80 13.30
CA ARG A 221 -8.05 -7.82 14.39
C ARG A 221 -9.34 -7.06 14.73
N GLU A 222 -10.09 -6.61 13.71
CA GLU A 222 -11.25 -5.74 13.91
C GLU A 222 -12.52 -6.52 14.27
N PHE A 223 -12.72 -7.71 13.68
CA PHE A 223 -13.96 -8.47 13.78
C PHE A 223 -13.82 -9.81 14.52
N GLY A 224 -12.60 -10.20 14.88
CA GLY A 224 -12.28 -11.49 15.47
C GLY A 224 -11.96 -12.57 14.45
N ALA A 225 -11.18 -13.55 14.86
CA ALA A 225 -10.83 -14.69 14.03
C ALA A 225 -12.07 -15.50 13.61
N ASN A 226 -12.00 -16.15 12.45
CA ASN A 226 -13.05 -17.04 11.90
C ASN A 226 -14.37 -16.34 11.50
N LYS A 227 -14.34 -15.04 11.18
CA LYS A 227 -15.50 -14.34 10.63
C LYS A 227 -15.66 -14.51 9.12
N VAL A 228 -14.60 -14.96 8.48
CA VAL A 228 -14.54 -15.21 7.03
C VAL A 228 -13.62 -16.38 6.76
N ASP A 229 -13.86 -17.07 5.66
CA ASP A 229 -12.91 -17.99 5.08
C ASP A 229 -12.12 -17.30 3.96
N VAL A 230 -10.85 -17.68 3.82
CA VAL A 230 -9.96 -17.12 2.80
C VAL A 230 -9.83 -18.12 1.65
N VAL A 231 -10.19 -17.68 0.45
CA VAL A 231 -10.04 -18.46 -0.78
C VAL A 231 -8.90 -17.88 -1.60
N TYR A 232 -7.92 -18.71 -1.89
CA TYR A 232 -6.79 -18.40 -2.78
C TYR A 232 -7.16 -18.86 -4.19
N PRO A 233 -7.36 -17.95 -5.15
CA PRO A 233 -7.70 -18.33 -6.52
C PRO A 233 -6.53 -19.00 -7.22
N SER A 234 -6.79 -19.74 -8.30
CA SER A 234 -5.76 -20.46 -9.05
C SER A 234 -4.69 -19.55 -9.66
N PHE A 235 -5.06 -18.33 -10.03
CA PHE A 235 -4.19 -17.26 -10.50
C PHE A 235 -4.56 -15.94 -9.83
N SER A 236 -3.56 -15.11 -9.56
CA SER A 236 -3.78 -13.73 -9.13
C SER A 236 -2.65 -12.81 -9.61
N ILE A 237 -2.76 -11.52 -9.33
CA ILE A 237 -1.83 -10.49 -9.79
C ILE A 237 -0.89 -10.06 -8.66
N VAL A 238 0.37 -9.78 -8.99
CA VAL A 238 1.29 -9.10 -8.07
C VAL A 238 0.89 -7.63 -7.97
N ALA A 239 0.65 -7.16 -6.76
CA ALA A 239 0.44 -5.76 -6.45
C ALA A 239 1.65 -5.21 -5.71
N GLU A 240 2.44 -4.38 -6.34
CA GLU A 240 3.56 -3.69 -5.72
C GLU A 240 3.06 -2.58 -4.79
N ASN A 241 3.72 -2.42 -3.64
CA ASN A 241 3.50 -1.31 -2.72
C ASN A 241 4.69 -0.35 -2.83
N PRO A 242 4.68 0.57 -3.81
CA PRO A 242 5.81 1.43 -4.09
C PRO A 242 5.92 2.58 -3.10
N VAL A 243 7.18 3.04 -2.91
CA VAL A 243 7.51 4.14 -2.02
C VAL A 243 8.36 5.19 -2.74
N ALA A 244 8.25 6.45 -2.32
CA ALA A 244 9.11 7.52 -2.85
C ALA A 244 9.30 8.64 -1.83
N VAL A 245 10.44 9.33 -1.95
CA VAL A 245 10.70 10.60 -1.27
C VAL A 245 9.97 11.73 -1.99
N VAL A 246 9.33 12.63 -1.25
CA VAL A 246 8.70 13.84 -1.78
C VAL A 246 9.74 14.95 -1.82
N GLU A 247 10.48 15.03 -2.94
CA GLU A 247 11.68 15.86 -3.09
C GLU A 247 11.42 17.35 -2.75
N ARG A 248 10.28 17.88 -3.18
CA ARG A 248 9.87 19.26 -2.89
C ARG A 248 9.79 19.54 -1.38
N THR A 249 9.21 18.63 -0.63
CA THR A 249 9.00 18.80 0.81
C THR A 249 10.28 18.61 1.59
N VAL A 250 11.04 17.54 1.30
CA VAL A 250 12.28 17.28 2.05
C VAL A 250 13.34 18.35 1.82
N ALA A 251 13.39 18.96 0.62
CA ALA A 251 14.27 20.09 0.33
C ALA A 251 13.88 21.33 1.18
N LYS A 252 12.58 21.61 1.30
CA LYS A 252 12.05 22.73 2.12
C LYS A 252 12.28 22.51 3.62
N LYS A 253 12.08 21.29 4.11
CA LYS A 253 12.15 20.93 5.54
C LYS A 253 13.55 20.54 6.01
N GLY A 254 14.49 20.26 5.12
CA GLY A 254 15.81 19.71 5.45
C GLY A 254 15.73 18.27 6.00
N THR A 255 14.76 17.48 5.56
CA THR A 255 14.48 16.11 6.04
C THR A 255 14.88 15.02 5.06
N ALA A 256 15.68 15.31 4.03
CA ALA A 256 16.03 14.35 2.98
C ALA A 256 16.69 13.08 3.53
N ASP A 257 17.68 13.20 4.44
CA ASP A 257 18.35 12.04 5.03
C ASP A 257 17.41 11.23 5.94
N LEU A 258 16.51 11.90 6.67
CA LEU A 258 15.50 11.26 7.49
C LEU A 258 14.52 10.47 6.62
N ALA A 259 13.99 11.08 5.56
CA ALA A 259 13.06 10.46 4.62
C ALA A 259 13.70 9.22 3.94
N LYS A 260 14.94 9.38 3.47
CA LYS A 260 15.69 8.25 2.90
C LYS A 260 15.90 7.13 3.93
N THR A 261 16.31 7.48 5.16
CA THR A 261 16.54 6.48 6.22
C THR A 261 15.25 5.74 6.59
N TYR A 262 14.10 6.44 6.59
CA TYR A 262 12.79 5.82 6.82
C TYR A 262 12.43 4.81 5.72
N LEU A 263 12.61 5.17 4.46
CA LEU A 263 12.33 4.25 3.35
C LEU A 263 13.33 3.09 3.28
N ASP A 264 14.63 3.33 3.56
CA ASP A 264 15.63 2.26 3.68
C ASP A 264 15.28 1.26 4.80
N PHE A 265 14.71 1.75 5.91
CA PHE A 265 14.30 0.91 7.03
C PHE A 265 13.26 -0.14 6.60
N LEU A 266 12.38 0.18 5.65
CA LEU A 266 11.36 -0.76 5.15
C LEU A 266 11.96 -2.04 4.52
N TYR A 267 13.23 -2.03 4.13
CA TYR A 267 13.95 -3.18 3.59
C TYR A 267 14.77 -3.94 4.63
N THR A 268 14.80 -3.49 5.89
CA THR A 268 15.50 -4.20 6.97
C THR A 268 14.76 -5.49 7.33
N PRO A 269 15.45 -6.53 7.85
CA PRO A 269 14.81 -7.75 8.32
C PRO A 269 13.68 -7.49 9.31
N GLU A 270 13.85 -6.53 10.22
CA GLU A 270 12.84 -6.16 11.22
C GLU A 270 11.55 -5.63 10.55
N ALA A 271 11.66 -4.66 9.65
CA ALA A 271 10.51 -4.11 8.93
C ALA A 271 9.83 -5.15 8.03
N GLN A 272 10.61 -6.03 7.41
CA GLN A 272 10.10 -7.11 6.58
C GLN A 272 9.35 -8.17 7.42
N GLU A 273 9.80 -8.45 8.65
CA GLU A 273 9.04 -9.31 9.57
C GLU A 273 7.74 -8.65 10.06
N ILE A 274 7.74 -7.33 10.29
CA ILE A 274 6.53 -6.58 10.60
C ILE A 274 5.56 -6.71 9.43
N ALA A 275 6.02 -6.54 8.18
CA ALA A 275 5.19 -6.72 6.98
C ALA A 275 4.55 -8.12 6.94
N ALA A 276 5.34 -9.17 7.16
CA ALA A 276 4.84 -10.55 7.16
C ALA A 276 3.79 -10.80 8.25
N LYS A 277 3.93 -10.18 9.43
CA LYS A 277 2.91 -10.26 10.50
C LYS A 277 1.58 -9.63 10.10
N HIS A 278 1.61 -8.61 9.27
CA HIS A 278 0.43 -7.93 8.70
C HIS A 278 -0.10 -8.56 7.40
N TYR A 279 0.34 -9.77 7.03
CA TYR A 279 -0.03 -10.42 5.75
C TYR A 279 0.31 -9.57 4.51
N ILE A 280 1.32 -8.71 4.65
CA ILE A 280 1.91 -7.98 3.52
C ILE A 280 3.16 -8.75 3.10
N ARG A 281 3.20 -9.21 1.85
CA ARG A 281 4.29 -10.06 1.35
C ARG A 281 5.60 -9.28 1.37
N PRO A 282 6.61 -9.72 2.15
CA PRO A 282 7.91 -9.06 2.18
C PRO A 282 8.66 -9.28 0.86
N SER A 283 9.54 -8.35 0.51
CA SER A 283 10.49 -8.53 -0.61
C SER A 283 11.69 -9.41 -0.24
N SER A 284 11.90 -9.68 1.06
CA SER A 284 12.95 -10.55 1.55
C SER A 284 12.56 -12.02 1.45
N ASP A 285 13.24 -12.78 0.57
CA ASP A 285 13.03 -14.22 0.42
C ASP A 285 13.24 -15.00 1.74
N ALA A 286 14.20 -14.57 2.57
CA ALA A 286 14.48 -15.19 3.86
C ALA A 286 13.29 -15.03 4.82
N VAL A 287 12.68 -13.83 4.87
CA VAL A 287 11.50 -13.57 5.69
C VAL A 287 10.29 -14.26 5.11
N LEU A 288 10.09 -14.22 3.78
CA LEU A 288 8.99 -14.91 3.13
C LEU A 288 9.01 -16.42 3.43
N LYS A 289 10.20 -17.05 3.38
CA LYS A 289 10.39 -18.46 3.75
C LYS A 289 10.06 -18.73 5.23
N LYS A 290 10.45 -17.83 6.13
CA LYS A 290 10.14 -17.93 7.57
C LYS A 290 8.64 -17.91 7.87
N TYR A 291 7.86 -17.20 7.04
CA TYR A 291 6.40 -17.03 7.19
C TYR A 291 5.60 -17.76 6.10
N ALA A 292 6.14 -18.88 5.57
CA ALA A 292 5.50 -19.63 4.49
C ALA A 292 4.12 -20.24 4.87
N ASP A 293 3.85 -20.41 6.15
CA ASP A 293 2.55 -20.83 6.68
C ASP A 293 1.45 -19.79 6.47
N LYS A 294 1.81 -18.49 6.46
CA LYS A 294 0.89 -17.38 6.24
C LYS A 294 0.60 -17.13 4.75
N PHE A 295 1.60 -17.31 3.91
CA PHE A 295 1.54 -17.00 2.47
C PHE A 295 1.39 -18.29 1.66
N LYS A 296 0.14 -18.75 1.47
CA LYS A 296 -0.11 -19.94 0.66
C LYS A 296 0.40 -19.76 -0.78
N PRO A 297 0.90 -20.84 -1.39
CA PRO A 297 1.28 -20.81 -2.79
C PRO A 297 0.11 -20.42 -3.69
N ILE A 298 0.33 -19.45 -4.56
CA ILE A 298 -0.62 -18.98 -5.58
C ILE A 298 0.17 -18.67 -6.86
N LYS A 299 -0.39 -19.00 -8.02
CA LYS A 299 0.23 -18.63 -9.30
C LYS A 299 0.01 -17.14 -9.55
N LEU A 300 1.08 -16.38 -9.46
CA LEU A 300 1.05 -14.93 -9.66
C LEU A 300 1.54 -14.56 -11.05
N PHE A 301 0.95 -13.52 -11.62
CA PHE A 301 1.43 -12.84 -12.83
C PHE A 301 1.63 -11.37 -12.52
N THR A 302 2.50 -10.70 -13.27
CA THR A 302 2.74 -9.27 -13.09
C THR A 302 1.88 -8.44 -14.05
N VAL A 303 1.76 -7.16 -13.77
CA VAL A 303 1.08 -6.21 -14.67
C VAL A 303 1.82 -6.14 -16.00
N GLU A 304 3.14 -6.13 -15.98
CA GLU A 304 4.00 -6.04 -17.17
C GLU A 304 3.81 -7.22 -18.11
N GLU A 305 3.63 -8.42 -17.55
CA GLU A 305 3.45 -9.67 -18.31
C GLU A 305 2.21 -9.65 -19.20
N LEU A 306 1.10 -9.02 -18.76
CA LEU A 306 -0.17 -9.05 -19.48
C LEU A 306 -0.63 -7.70 -20.01
N PHE A 307 -0.19 -6.60 -19.41
CA PHE A 307 -0.69 -5.25 -19.70
C PHE A 307 0.42 -4.25 -20.10
N GLY A 308 1.68 -4.68 -20.16
CA GLY A 308 2.83 -3.87 -20.48
C GLY A 308 3.29 -2.96 -19.33
N SER A 309 2.40 -2.20 -18.72
CA SER A 309 2.63 -1.43 -17.51
C SER A 309 1.31 -1.05 -16.86
N LEU A 310 1.34 -0.67 -15.57
CA LEU A 310 0.13 -0.21 -14.89
C LEU A 310 -0.38 1.11 -15.50
N SER A 311 0.50 2.00 -15.96
CA SER A 311 0.13 3.21 -16.69
C SER A 311 -0.57 2.89 -18.02
N GLN A 312 -0.13 1.86 -18.72
CA GLN A 312 -0.77 1.39 -19.95
C GLN A 312 -2.13 0.75 -19.67
N ALA A 313 -2.22 -0.09 -18.63
CA ALA A 313 -3.48 -0.62 -18.13
C ALA A 313 -4.45 0.50 -17.72
N GLN A 314 -3.97 1.55 -17.06
CA GLN A 314 -4.74 2.74 -16.71
C GLN A 314 -5.39 3.39 -17.93
N LYS A 315 -4.61 3.61 -18.98
CA LYS A 315 -5.10 4.24 -20.23
C LYS A 315 -6.17 3.39 -20.93
N VAL A 316 -5.93 2.08 -21.03
CA VAL A 316 -6.82 1.16 -21.77
C VAL A 316 -8.09 0.84 -20.99
N HIS A 317 -7.96 0.61 -19.68
CA HIS A 317 -9.06 0.06 -18.89
C HIS A 317 -9.78 1.09 -18.03
N PHE A 318 -9.09 2.10 -17.48
CA PHE A 318 -9.65 2.92 -16.40
C PHE A 318 -9.82 4.41 -16.72
N ASN A 319 -9.20 4.94 -17.79
CA ASN A 319 -9.48 6.30 -18.24
C ASN A 319 -10.91 6.41 -18.76
N ASP A 320 -11.40 7.62 -18.89
CA ASP A 320 -12.77 7.88 -19.40
C ASP A 320 -12.95 7.26 -20.78
N GLY A 321 -14.04 6.52 -20.95
CA GLY A 321 -14.30 5.71 -22.14
C GLY A 321 -13.49 4.41 -22.26
N GLY A 322 -12.70 4.06 -21.25
CA GLY A 322 -11.92 2.82 -21.20
C GLY A 322 -12.81 1.57 -21.06
N GLN A 323 -12.16 0.40 -20.99
CA GLN A 323 -12.87 -0.88 -20.95
C GLN A 323 -13.82 -1.00 -19.75
N PHE A 324 -13.45 -0.43 -18.59
CA PHE A 324 -14.29 -0.45 -17.41
C PHE A 324 -15.62 0.29 -17.62
N ASP A 325 -15.59 1.45 -18.27
CA ASP A 325 -16.82 2.21 -18.55
C ASP A 325 -17.76 1.45 -19.49
N LYS A 326 -17.20 0.68 -20.43
CA LYS A 326 -17.96 -0.12 -21.39
C LYS A 326 -18.69 -1.30 -20.74
N LEU A 327 -18.31 -1.76 -19.54
CA LEU A 327 -19.01 -2.84 -18.84
C LEU A 327 -20.50 -2.53 -18.59
N TYR A 328 -20.83 -1.24 -18.47
CA TYR A 328 -22.19 -0.77 -18.15
C TYR A 328 -22.96 -0.25 -19.37
N THR A 329 -22.29 -0.08 -20.51
CA THR A 329 -22.89 0.50 -21.72
C THR A 329 -23.34 -0.54 -22.75
N VAL A 330 -22.85 -1.77 -22.65
CA VAL A 330 -23.26 -2.88 -23.53
C VAL A 330 -24.56 -3.45 -22.98
N LYS A 331 -25.68 -3.15 -23.66
CA LYS A 331 -27.01 -3.73 -23.40
C LYS A 331 -27.13 -5.12 -24.05
#